data_aa96762d1b6b3e8ad63c0caa0179082f
#
_entry.id   aa96762d1b6b3e8ad63c0caa0179082f
#
_cell.length_a   1.000
_cell.length_b   1.000
_cell.length_c   1.000
_cell.angle_alpha   90.00
_cell.angle_beta   90.00
_cell.angle_gamma   90.00
#
_symmetry.space_group_name_H-M   'P 1'
#
loop_
_entity.id
_entity.type
_entity.pdbx_description
1 polymer ?
#
loop_
_entity_poly.entity_id
_entity_poly.type
_entity_poly.pdbx_seq_one_letter_code
_entity_poly.pdbx_strand_id
1 'polypeptide(L)'
;MHKLPIIAALQRDSWIKPFFKKYRRSLLLALFLGFLTFFCASGLMFNSGFLISKSAALPSNILLVYVPIVLTRAFGIGRPVFRYLERLTSHNWVLKMTSQLRRRLYETIEQDAVFIKGQYRLGDIMGLLSEDINHIQNLYLRTVFPTIIAWLFYCFLVIGLGFFSLPFALLMLLYLGIIVFVFPLWSVIVNGARQEREKSLKNALYQDLTDNILGVSDWIFSGRGHDYVALHQQSQAKLMAVQASMRRFNNRRQLLLEMSFGCLAILVLIWAAYQFTGHYGGAANWIAAFVLSVFPLVEAFGGLSAAAQETGSYADSINRLNALPAIHPAEQSMLAPAAPYDLEVTSVSFAYDKHSREVLKDLSLTIPQGQKLAILGKSGSGKSTLASLLRGDLQPDQGLITLSGLAVSDLSESIADVIGVIQQAPYLFRTTIENNLRIGNPSATPEAMWRALEQVGLKEMVSQLPAGLATMVDEAGLRFSGGERHRLALARILLQDTPIVLLDEPTVGLDPITEMALIDTFLKTLEGKTLIWITHHLKGIEAVDRVLFLEDGVLELDGSPTELSKISARYRRLKAVDDGQL
;
A
#
# COMPACT_ATOMS: atom_id res chain seq x y z
N MET A 1 20.50 14.72 20.93
CA MET A 1 20.42 15.03 19.49
C MET A 1 19.39 14.08 18.86
N HIS A 2 18.15 14.53 18.64
CA HIS A 2 17.18 13.75 17.89
C HIS A 2 17.70 13.63 16.46
N LYS A 3 18.00 12.42 16.00
CA LYS A 3 18.34 12.14 14.60
C LYS A 3 17.16 12.61 13.76
N LEU A 4 17.42 13.29 12.66
CA LEU A 4 16.37 13.66 11.70
C LEU A 4 15.55 12.40 11.35
N PRO A 5 14.20 12.43 11.44
CA PRO A 5 13.35 11.23 11.28
C PRO A 5 13.65 10.47 9.99
N ILE A 6 13.89 11.20 8.90
CA ILE A 6 14.20 10.61 7.60
C ILE A 6 15.51 9.80 7.59
N ILE A 7 16.56 10.27 8.32
CA ILE A 7 17.84 9.56 8.36
C ILE A 7 17.68 8.24 9.12
N ALA A 8 16.92 8.24 10.22
CA ALA A 8 16.63 7.03 10.98
C ALA A 8 15.80 6.03 10.16
N ALA A 9 14.78 6.51 9.41
CA ALA A 9 13.96 5.69 8.53
C ALA A 9 14.80 5.07 7.39
N LEU A 10 15.65 5.86 6.73
CA LEU A 10 16.53 5.37 5.65
C LEU A 10 17.61 4.40 6.13
N GLN A 11 18.09 4.51 7.39
CA GLN A 11 19.06 3.55 7.93
C GLN A 11 18.45 2.15 8.10
N ARG A 12 17.18 2.08 8.49
CA ARG A 12 16.42 0.83 8.68
C ARG A 12 15.73 0.34 7.41
N ASP A 13 15.81 1.11 6.33
CA ASP A 13 15.08 0.82 5.10
C ASP A 13 15.57 -0.47 4.42
N SER A 14 14.67 -1.41 4.27
CA SER A 14 14.86 -2.67 3.55
C SER A 14 14.20 -2.67 2.16
N TRP A 15 13.31 -1.72 1.89
CA TRP A 15 12.50 -1.68 0.69
C TRP A 15 13.15 -0.96 -0.47
N ILE A 16 13.81 0.17 -0.19
CA ILE A 16 14.30 1.10 -1.22
C ILE A 16 15.79 0.88 -1.53
N LYS A 17 16.60 0.55 -0.51
CA LYS A 17 18.06 0.33 -0.67
C LYS A 17 18.47 -0.59 -1.82
N PRO A 18 17.79 -1.72 -2.09
CA PRO A 18 18.17 -2.61 -3.19
C PRO A 18 18.13 -1.93 -4.56
N PHE A 19 17.23 -0.96 -4.76
CA PHE A 19 17.06 -0.27 -6.03
C PHE A 19 18.21 0.68 -6.37
N PHE A 20 18.86 1.27 -5.35
CA PHE A 20 20.04 2.10 -5.57
C PHE A 20 21.18 1.32 -6.23
N LYS A 21 21.43 0.10 -5.79
CA LYS A 21 22.46 -0.75 -6.40
C LYS A 21 22.07 -1.16 -7.81
N LYS A 22 20.82 -1.56 -8.02
CA LYS A 22 20.32 -2.07 -9.31
C LYS A 22 20.33 -1.01 -10.41
N TYR A 23 19.96 0.23 -10.11
CA TYR A 23 19.79 1.30 -11.11
C TYR A 23 20.78 2.46 -10.93
N ARG A 24 21.96 2.22 -10.35
CA ARG A 24 22.97 3.26 -10.04
C ARG A 24 23.41 4.06 -11.26
N ARG A 25 23.52 3.44 -12.45
CA ARG A 25 23.95 4.12 -13.67
C ARG A 25 22.93 5.19 -14.10
N SER A 26 21.66 4.87 -14.10
CA SER A 26 20.59 5.81 -14.45
C SER A 26 20.47 6.93 -13.43
N LEU A 27 20.69 6.62 -12.14
CA LEU A 27 20.73 7.60 -11.06
C LEU A 27 21.87 8.62 -11.28
N LEU A 28 23.10 8.14 -11.49
CA LEU A 28 24.26 9.01 -11.73
C LEU A 28 24.10 9.86 -12.99
N LEU A 29 23.52 9.28 -14.06
CA LEU A 29 23.22 10.03 -15.28
C LEU A 29 22.22 11.15 -15.03
N ALA A 30 21.14 10.89 -14.28
CA ALA A 30 20.14 11.92 -13.93
C ALA A 30 20.78 13.08 -13.13
N LEU A 31 21.61 12.75 -12.13
CA LEU A 31 22.33 13.75 -11.32
C LEU A 31 23.31 14.58 -12.16
N PHE A 32 24.04 13.95 -13.07
CA PHE A 32 24.97 14.62 -13.97
C PHE A 32 24.24 15.56 -14.95
N LEU A 33 23.14 15.10 -15.55
CA LEU A 33 22.32 15.94 -16.44
C LEU A 33 21.67 17.11 -15.69
N GLY A 34 21.23 16.88 -14.46
CA GLY A 34 20.72 17.94 -13.60
C GLY A 34 21.79 18.99 -13.25
N PHE A 35 23.00 18.55 -12.92
CA PHE A 35 24.13 19.46 -12.75
C PHE A 35 24.43 20.26 -14.02
N LEU A 36 24.47 19.61 -15.21
CA LEU A 36 24.68 20.29 -16.49
C LEU A 36 23.59 21.32 -16.79
N THR A 37 22.36 21.08 -16.37
CA THR A 37 21.25 22.04 -16.52
C THR A 37 21.54 23.36 -15.80
N PHE A 38 21.97 23.31 -14.54
CA PHE A 38 22.32 24.52 -13.77
C PHE A 38 23.64 25.12 -14.20
N PHE A 39 24.61 24.30 -14.63
CA PHE A 39 25.85 24.76 -15.24
C PHE A 39 25.56 25.58 -16.51
N CYS A 40 24.72 25.08 -17.42
CA CYS A 40 24.32 25.83 -18.61
C CYS A 40 23.53 27.09 -18.28
N ALA A 41 22.64 27.03 -17.27
CA ALA A 41 21.89 28.21 -16.83
C ALA A 41 22.80 29.30 -16.31
N SER A 42 23.77 28.96 -15.45
CA SER A 42 24.75 29.92 -14.94
C SER A 42 25.73 30.39 -16.01
N GLY A 43 26.20 29.47 -16.87
CA GLY A 43 27.05 29.81 -18.01
C GLY A 43 26.36 30.75 -18.99
N LEU A 44 25.06 30.56 -19.24
CA LEU A 44 24.24 31.43 -20.08
C LEU A 44 24.19 32.86 -19.51
N MET A 45 23.80 33.00 -18.22
CA MET A 45 23.68 34.32 -17.57
C MET A 45 25.02 35.00 -17.40
N PHE A 46 26.04 34.26 -16.98
CA PHE A 46 27.41 34.76 -16.88
C PHE A 46 27.92 35.30 -18.22
N ASN A 47 27.83 34.49 -19.27
CA ASN A 47 28.27 34.85 -20.59
C ASN A 47 27.43 35.98 -21.23
N SER A 48 26.12 36.01 -20.95
CA SER A 48 25.25 37.12 -21.38
C SER A 48 25.65 38.45 -20.74
N GLY A 49 25.96 38.44 -19.44
CA GLY A 49 26.47 39.65 -18.74
C GLY A 49 27.78 40.14 -19.32
N PHE A 50 28.71 39.22 -19.59
CA PHE A 50 29.97 39.53 -20.24
C PHE A 50 29.76 40.09 -21.66
N LEU A 51 28.88 39.45 -22.45
CA LEU A 51 28.57 39.90 -23.81
C LEU A 51 27.95 41.31 -23.84
N ILE A 52 26.98 41.59 -22.95
CA ILE A 52 26.33 42.88 -22.85
C ILE A 52 27.38 43.96 -22.55
N SER A 53 28.22 43.76 -21.52
CA SER A 53 29.24 44.71 -21.13
C SER A 53 30.27 44.94 -22.22
N LYS A 54 30.72 43.86 -22.90
CA LYS A 54 31.69 43.93 -23.96
C LYS A 54 31.13 44.63 -25.20
N SER A 55 29.88 44.39 -25.54
CA SER A 55 29.20 45.06 -26.66
C SER A 55 28.93 46.51 -26.39
N ALA A 56 28.65 46.92 -25.14
CA ALA A 56 28.51 48.33 -24.73
C ALA A 56 29.79 49.15 -24.93
N ALA A 57 30.96 48.50 -24.93
CA ALA A 57 32.23 49.15 -25.18
C ALA A 57 32.51 49.41 -26.69
N LEU A 58 31.53 49.16 -27.59
CA LEU A 58 31.59 49.39 -29.04
C LEU A 58 32.85 48.80 -29.68
N PRO A 59 33.03 47.48 -29.64
CA PRO A 59 34.22 46.82 -30.21
C PRO A 59 34.35 47.11 -31.70
N SER A 60 35.57 47.37 -32.16
CA SER A 60 35.87 47.72 -33.54
C SER A 60 35.61 46.59 -34.55
N ASN A 61 35.51 45.37 -34.08
CA ASN A 61 35.25 44.20 -34.92
C ASN A 61 34.29 43.21 -34.21
N ILE A 62 33.30 42.71 -34.94
CA ILE A 62 32.33 41.73 -34.45
C ILE A 62 32.99 40.40 -34.01
N LEU A 63 34.15 40.07 -34.57
CA LEU A 63 34.90 38.86 -34.19
C LEU A 63 35.33 38.87 -32.71
N LEU A 64 35.49 40.03 -32.09
CA LEU A 64 35.83 40.17 -30.67
C LEU A 64 34.69 39.69 -29.72
N VAL A 65 33.44 39.67 -30.21
CA VAL A 65 32.26 39.18 -29.47
C VAL A 65 31.73 37.87 -30.02
N TYR A 66 32.36 37.30 -31.07
CA TYR A 66 31.90 36.06 -31.72
C TYR A 66 31.86 34.88 -30.76
N VAL A 67 32.91 34.61 -29.99
CA VAL A 67 32.96 33.50 -29.02
C VAL A 67 31.88 33.63 -27.95
N PRO A 68 31.71 34.77 -27.29
CA PRO A 68 30.55 34.98 -26.37
C PRO A 68 29.19 34.73 -27.02
N ILE A 69 28.98 35.16 -28.28
CA ILE A 69 27.71 34.93 -28.99
C ILE A 69 27.46 33.42 -29.18
N VAL A 70 28.48 32.66 -29.63
CA VAL A 70 28.38 31.23 -29.82
C VAL A 70 28.13 30.51 -28.52
N LEU A 71 28.83 30.86 -27.42
CA LEU A 71 28.63 30.30 -26.09
C LEU A 71 27.23 30.57 -25.53
N THR A 72 26.69 31.82 -25.72
CA THR A 72 25.31 32.14 -25.32
C THR A 72 24.32 31.21 -26.04
N ARG A 73 24.49 30.98 -27.34
CA ARG A 73 23.63 30.03 -28.10
C ARG A 73 23.78 28.61 -27.59
N ALA A 74 25.03 28.16 -27.38
CA ALA A 74 25.32 26.81 -26.89
C ALA A 74 24.68 26.53 -25.53
N PHE A 75 24.85 27.44 -24.57
CA PHE A 75 24.22 27.32 -23.25
C PHE A 75 22.71 27.49 -23.29
N GLY A 76 22.20 28.39 -24.17
CA GLY A 76 20.77 28.62 -24.36
C GLY A 76 20.04 27.38 -24.91
N ILE A 77 20.68 26.63 -25.82
CA ILE A 77 20.16 25.34 -26.33
C ILE A 77 20.45 24.22 -25.34
N GLY A 78 21.63 24.19 -24.73
CA GLY A 78 22.03 23.14 -23.78
C GLY A 78 21.13 23.06 -22.55
N ARG A 79 20.75 24.21 -21.96
CA ARG A 79 19.90 24.26 -20.77
C ARG A 79 18.58 23.49 -20.94
N PRO A 80 17.69 23.76 -21.90
CA PRO A 80 16.43 23.03 -22.08
C PRO A 80 16.66 21.57 -22.48
N VAL A 81 17.69 21.27 -23.29
CA VAL A 81 18.02 19.90 -23.69
C VAL A 81 18.43 19.06 -22.47
N PHE A 82 19.37 19.54 -21.66
CA PHE A 82 19.81 18.81 -20.47
C PHE A 82 18.69 18.71 -19.43
N ARG A 83 17.86 19.74 -19.27
CA ARG A 83 16.69 19.69 -18.40
C ARG A 83 15.66 18.65 -18.84
N TYR A 84 15.42 18.54 -20.14
CA TYR A 84 14.54 17.51 -20.67
C TYR A 84 15.09 16.10 -20.44
N LEU A 85 16.38 15.88 -20.75
CA LEU A 85 17.05 14.60 -20.57
C LEU A 85 17.14 14.20 -19.08
N GLU A 86 17.37 15.16 -18.18
CA GLU A 86 17.35 14.95 -16.74
C GLU A 86 15.96 14.48 -16.30
N ARG A 87 14.90 15.20 -16.68
CA ARG A 87 13.53 14.81 -16.33
C ARG A 87 13.17 13.44 -16.88
N LEU A 88 13.51 13.16 -18.13
CA LEU A 88 13.25 11.85 -18.72
C LEU A 88 13.96 10.72 -17.95
N THR A 89 15.22 10.95 -17.57
CA THR A 89 16.04 9.94 -16.88
C THR A 89 15.61 9.76 -15.42
N SER A 90 15.34 10.85 -14.72
CA SER A 90 14.91 10.84 -13.31
C SER A 90 13.52 10.21 -13.17
N HIS A 91 12.56 10.60 -14.02
CA HIS A 91 11.23 9.97 -14.03
C HIS A 91 11.27 8.50 -14.40
N ASN A 92 12.05 8.09 -15.42
CA ASN A 92 12.20 6.69 -15.79
C ASN A 92 12.79 5.86 -14.63
N TRP A 93 13.78 6.41 -13.92
CA TRP A 93 14.35 5.75 -12.73
C TRP A 93 13.30 5.55 -11.64
N VAL A 94 12.54 6.61 -11.33
CA VAL A 94 11.50 6.57 -10.29
C VAL A 94 10.34 5.65 -10.69
N LEU A 95 9.88 5.68 -11.93
CA LEU A 95 8.80 4.80 -12.40
C LEU A 95 9.20 3.32 -12.33
N LYS A 96 10.43 2.97 -12.67
CA LYS A 96 10.95 1.60 -12.50
C LYS A 96 10.99 1.19 -11.04
N MET A 97 11.42 2.08 -10.16
CA MET A 97 11.42 1.84 -8.72
C MET A 97 10.00 1.64 -8.18
N THR A 98 9.07 2.54 -8.48
CA THR A 98 7.69 2.46 -7.97
C THR A 98 6.95 1.23 -8.50
N SER A 99 7.16 0.84 -9.75
CA SER A 99 6.62 -0.40 -10.31
C SER A 99 7.09 -1.64 -9.54
N GLN A 100 8.39 -1.70 -9.22
CA GLN A 100 8.93 -2.82 -8.45
C GLN A 100 8.52 -2.77 -6.98
N LEU A 101 8.36 -1.58 -6.37
CA LEU A 101 7.82 -1.45 -5.02
C LEU A 101 6.38 -1.95 -4.95
N ARG A 102 5.53 -1.59 -5.93
CA ARG A 102 4.15 -2.10 -6.02
C ARG A 102 4.11 -3.61 -6.17
N ARG A 103 4.95 -4.15 -7.05
CA ARG A 103 5.04 -5.60 -7.22
C ARG A 103 5.45 -6.29 -5.91
N ARG A 104 6.50 -5.81 -5.27
CA ARG A 104 6.97 -6.35 -3.99
C ARG A 104 5.91 -6.25 -2.89
N LEU A 105 5.18 -5.12 -2.83
CA LEU A 105 4.07 -4.94 -1.89
C LEU A 105 2.95 -5.95 -2.16
N TYR A 106 2.60 -6.16 -3.43
CA TYR A 106 1.63 -7.17 -3.82
C TYR A 106 2.07 -8.58 -3.38
N GLU A 107 3.32 -8.96 -3.70
CA GLU A 107 3.89 -10.26 -3.29
C GLU A 107 3.90 -10.43 -1.76
N THR A 108 4.18 -9.37 -0.99
CA THR A 108 4.11 -9.39 0.49
C THR A 108 2.68 -9.60 0.99
N ILE A 109 1.70 -8.92 0.37
CA ILE A 109 0.29 -9.01 0.75
C ILE A 109 -0.27 -10.39 0.37
N GLU A 110 0.14 -10.94 -0.77
CA GLU A 110 -0.30 -12.25 -1.26
C GLU A 110 0.15 -13.39 -0.35
N GLN A 111 1.40 -13.38 0.10
CA GLN A 111 1.94 -14.41 1.00
C GLN A 111 1.21 -14.50 2.35
N ASP A 112 0.75 -13.37 2.87
CA ASP A 112 0.08 -13.28 4.17
C ASP A 112 -1.39 -12.83 4.05
N ALA A 113 -2.04 -13.09 2.90
CA ALA A 113 -3.37 -12.56 2.59
C ALA A 113 -4.43 -12.85 3.67
N VAL A 114 -4.36 -13.99 4.33
CA VAL A 114 -5.28 -14.39 5.39
C VAL A 114 -5.01 -13.62 6.69
N PHE A 115 -3.74 -13.49 7.09
CA PHE A 115 -3.33 -12.72 8.28
C PHE A 115 -3.56 -11.21 8.10
N ILE A 116 -3.24 -10.69 6.92
CA ILE A 116 -3.37 -9.28 6.59
C ILE A 116 -4.83 -8.82 6.72
N LYS A 117 -5.80 -9.65 6.30
CA LYS A 117 -7.23 -9.34 6.45
C LYS A 117 -7.66 -9.17 7.91
N GLY A 118 -7.02 -9.86 8.86
CA GLY A 118 -7.28 -9.73 10.30
C GLY A 118 -6.53 -8.57 10.97
N GLN A 119 -5.36 -8.18 10.47
CA GLN A 119 -4.48 -7.19 11.11
C GLN A 119 -4.56 -5.80 10.46
N TYR A 120 -4.80 -5.70 9.16
CA TYR A 120 -4.84 -4.45 8.41
C TYR A 120 -6.24 -4.18 7.87
N ARG A 121 -6.70 -2.95 8.00
CA ARG A 121 -7.92 -2.51 7.33
C ARG A 121 -7.66 -2.36 5.84
N LEU A 122 -8.66 -2.62 5.00
CA LEU A 122 -8.55 -2.45 3.54
C LEU A 122 -8.07 -1.03 3.17
N GLY A 123 -8.53 -0.01 3.91
CA GLY A 123 -8.09 1.37 3.73
C GLY A 123 -6.59 1.58 3.95
N ASP A 124 -5.97 0.88 4.92
CA ASP A 124 -4.54 0.97 5.19
C ASP A 124 -3.73 0.36 4.03
N ILE A 125 -4.17 -0.79 3.50
CA ILE A 125 -3.55 -1.44 2.33
C ILE A 125 -3.67 -0.54 1.09
N MET A 126 -4.83 0.06 0.85
CA MET A 126 -5.03 1.01 -0.24
C MET A 126 -4.18 2.27 -0.07
N GLY A 127 -4.01 2.74 1.16
CA GLY A 127 -3.11 3.84 1.51
C GLY A 127 -1.65 3.52 1.17
N LEU A 128 -1.17 2.32 1.52
CA LEU A 128 0.16 1.85 1.18
C LEU A 128 0.39 1.81 -0.34
N LEU A 129 -0.56 1.22 -1.08
CA LEU A 129 -0.47 1.06 -2.54
C LEU A 129 -0.52 2.37 -3.32
N SER A 130 -1.30 3.34 -2.87
CA SER A 130 -1.54 4.59 -3.59
C SER A 130 -0.76 5.76 -3.02
N GLU A 131 -0.90 6.06 -1.73
CA GLU A 131 -0.35 7.27 -1.11
C GLU A 131 1.12 7.11 -0.75
N ASP A 132 1.50 6.03 -0.05
CA ASP A 132 2.86 5.85 0.45
C ASP A 132 3.88 5.63 -0.67
N ILE A 133 3.54 4.87 -1.69
CA ILE A 133 4.42 4.70 -2.86
C ILE A 133 4.57 6.01 -3.63
N ASN A 134 3.50 6.83 -3.74
CA ASN A 134 3.58 8.15 -4.36
C ASN A 134 4.40 9.13 -3.51
N HIS A 135 4.35 9.04 -2.17
CA HIS A 135 5.23 9.80 -1.29
C HIS A 135 6.70 9.45 -1.52
N ILE A 136 7.04 8.18 -1.67
CA ILE A 136 8.40 7.74 -2.01
C ILE A 136 8.83 8.27 -3.39
N GLN A 137 7.95 8.21 -4.38
CA GLN A 137 8.20 8.82 -5.69
C GLN A 137 8.55 10.31 -5.54
N ASN A 138 7.74 11.07 -4.80
CA ASN A 138 7.95 12.50 -4.57
C ASN A 138 9.22 12.80 -3.76
N LEU A 139 9.57 11.94 -2.78
CA LEU A 139 10.83 12.04 -2.05
C LEU A 139 12.01 12.14 -3.01
N TYR A 140 12.08 11.29 -4.02
CA TYR A 140 13.21 11.30 -4.96
C TYR A 140 13.13 12.46 -5.94
N LEU A 141 11.98 12.68 -6.57
CA LEU A 141 11.86 13.71 -7.60
C LEU A 141 11.92 15.14 -7.05
N ARG A 142 11.35 15.38 -5.86
CA ARG A 142 11.21 16.73 -5.30
C ARG A 142 12.24 17.06 -4.22
N THR A 143 12.86 16.05 -3.60
CA THR A 143 13.78 16.26 -2.48
C THR A 143 15.17 15.73 -2.78
N VAL A 144 15.35 14.44 -3.03
CA VAL A 144 16.67 13.81 -3.12
C VAL A 144 17.44 14.31 -4.35
N PHE A 145 16.88 14.21 -5.55
CA PHE A 145 17.57 14.66 -6.77
C PHE A 145 17.88 16.16 -6.74
N PRO A 146 16.92 17.07 -6.48
CA PRO A 146 17.23 18.50 -6.42
C PRO A 146 18.26 18.84 -5.37
N THR A 147 18.22 18.19 -4.18
CA THR A 147 19.18 18.48 -3.10
C THR A 147 20.60 18.07 -3.48
N ILE A 148 20.79 16.86 -4.04
CA ILE A 148 22.12 16.39 -4.47
C ILE A 148 22.67 17.27 -5.60
N ILE A 149 21.83 17.61 -6.59
CA ILE A 149 22.20 18.48 -7.70
C ILE A 149 22.61 19.87 -7.16
N ALA A 150 21.84 20.43 -6.22
CA ALA A 150 22.15 21.70 -5.61
C ALA A 150 23.47 21.66 -4.82
N TRP A 151 23.77 20.60 -4.09
CA TRP A 151 25.05 20.43 -3.38
C TRP A 151 26.23 20.31 -4.33
N LEU A 152 26.11 19.55 -5.42
CA LEU A 152 27.13 19.48 -6.45
C LEU A 152 27.39 20.85 -7.09
N PHE A 153 26.31 21.58 -7.37
CA PHE A 153 26.40 22.89 -7.95
C PHE A 153 26.98 23.94 -6.97
N TYR A 154 26.64 23.88 -5.70
CA TYR A 154 27.24 24.68 -4.63
C TYR A 154 28.76 24.46 -4.55
N CYS A 155 29.22 23.21 -4.52
CA CYS A 155 30.66 22.89 -4.50
C CYS A 155 31.35 23.45 -5.77
N PHE A 156 30.74 23.27 -6.93
CA PHE A 156 31.27 23.80 -8.19
C PHE A 156 31.44 25.32 -8.16
N LEU A 157 30.44 26.06 -7.66
CA LEU A 157 30.50 27.52 -7.57
C LEU A 157 31.58 27.99 -6.61
N VAL A 158 31.69 27.41 -5.42
CA VAL A 158 32.71 27.79 -4.43
C VAL A 158 34.11 27.52 -4.98
N ILE A 159 34.34 26.36 -5.59
CA ILE A 159 35.62 26.02 -6.22
C ILE A 159 35.92 26.99 -7.38
N GLY A 160 34.94 27.26 -8.25
CA GLY A 160 35.09 28.18 -9.36
C GLY A 160 35.45 29.61 -8.91
N LEU A 161 34.81 30.12 -7.86
CA LEU A 161 35.15 31.44 -7.29
C LEU A 161 36.54 31.45 -6.65
N GLY A 162 37.02 30.32 -6.13
CA GLY A 162 38.36 30.19 -5.56
C GLY A 162 39.48 30.46 -6.56
N PHE A 163 39.27 30.23 -7.85
CA PHE A 163 40.24 30.55 -8.91
C PHE A 163 40.36 32.08 -9.13
N PHE A 164 39.35 32.87 -8.76
CA PHE A 164 39.37 34.32 -8.90
C PHE A 164 39.79 35.02 -7.60
N SER A 165 39.29 34.56 -6.45
CA SER A 165 39.61 35.16 -5.15
C SER A 165 39.29 34.18 -4.03
N LEU A 166 40.34 33.68 -3.36
CA LEU A 166 40.20 32.77 -2.22
C LEU A 166 39.40 33.37 -1.06
N PRO A 167 39.65 34.63 -0.63
CA PRO A 167 38.85 35.26 0.45
C PRO A 167 37.36 35.34 0.11
N PHE A 168 37.03 35.69 -1.14
CA PHE A 168 35.63 35.77 -1.57
C PHE A 168 34.98 34.38 -1.69
N ALA A 169 35.71 33.39 -2.14
CA ALA A 169 35.23 32.01 -2.16
C ALA A 169 34.92 31.50 -0.75
N LEU A 170 35.73 31.79 0.27
CA LEU A 170 35.45 31.47 1.65
C LEU A 170 34.22 32.19 2.20
N LEU A 171 34.04 33.48 1.84
CA LEU A 171 32.82 34.22 2.17
C LEU A 171 31.60 33.55 1.54
N MET A 172 31.66 33.17 0.26
CA MET A 172 30.57 32.51 -0.44
C MET A 172 30.32 31.06 0.08
N LEU A 173 31.36 30.35 0.49
CA LEU A 173 31.20 29.08 1.19
C LEU A 173 30.31 29.22 2.42
N LEU A 174 30.53 30.24 3.24
CA LEU A 174 29.69 30.46 4.43
C LEU A 174 28.31 31.01 4.04
N TYR A 175 28.23 32.00 3.16
CA TYR A 175 26.98 32.64 2.80
C TYR A 175 26.00 31.71 2.08
N LEU A 176 26.44 31.04 1.01
CA LEU A 176 25.63 30.04 0.30
C LEU A 176 25.40 28.82 1.18
N GLY A 177 26.36 28.45 2.06
CA GLY A 177 26.19 27.41 3.06
C GLY A 177 25.01 27.66 4.01
N ILE A 178 24.78 28.92 4.41
CA ILE A 178 23.59 29.27 5.18
C ILE A 178 22.31 29.00 4.37
N ILE A 179 22.28 29.39 3.10
CA ILE A 179 21.11 29.16 2.23
C ILE A 179 20.87 27.67 1.99
N VAL A 180 21.93 26.90 1.74
CA VAL A 180 21.85 25.48 1.34
C VAL A 180 21.64 24.53 2.51
N PHE A 181 22.15 24.86 3.72
CA PHE A 181 22.09 23.96 4.87
C PHE A 181 21.27 24.53 6.04
N VAL A 182 21.48 25.82 6.42
CA VAL A 182 20.84 26.36 7.62
C VAL A 182 19.36 26.62 7.40
N PHE A 183 18.96 27.24 6.28
CA PHE A 183 17.55 27.49 5.98
C PHE A 183 16.71 26.19 5.88
N PRO A 184 17.14 25.13 5.17
CA PRO A 184 16.44 23.86 5.16
C PRO A 184 16.33 23.24 6.56
N LEU A 185 17.43 23.20 7.33
CA LEU A 185 17.44 22.67 8.68
C LEU A 185 16.50 23.44 9.62
N TRP A 186 16.54 24.78 9.58
CA TRP A 186 15.63 25.64 10.33
C TRP A 186 14.16 25.36 9.97
N SER A 187 13.87 25.18 8.69
CA SER A 187 12.53 24.84 8.19
C SER A 187 12.00 23.53 8.77
N VAL A 188 12.83 22.48 8.83
CA VAL A 188 12.47 21.18 9.43
C VAL A 188 12.24 21.31 10.94
N ILE A 189 13.15 21.98 11.66
CA ILE A 189 13.06 22.09 13.12
C ILE A 189 11.80 22.86 13.55
N VAL A 190 11.51 23.99 12.90
CA VAL A 190 10.39 24.85 13.31
C VAL A 190 9.03 24.29 12.91
N ASN A 191 8.93 23.66 11.73
CA ASN A 191 7.65 23.13 11.23
C ASN A 191 7.42 21.65 11.52
N GLY A 192 8.42 20.87 11.94
CA GLY A 192 8.28 19.45 12.16
C GLY A 192 7.12 19.08 13.11
N ALA A 193 7.07 19.72 14.30
CA ALA A 193 5.98 19.49 15.26
C ALA A 193 4.60 19.96 14.75
N ARG A 194 4.58 21.02 13.91
CA ARG A 194 3.32 21.51 13.32
C ARG A 194 2.80 20.56 12.24
N GLN A 195 3.69 19.98 11.44
CA GLN A 195 3.33 18.96 10.42
C GLN A 195 2.77 17.72 11.07
N GLU A 196 3.39 17.23 12.15
CA GLU A 196 2.88 16.09 12.90
C GLU A 196 1.48 16.37 13.45
N ARG A 197 1.27 17.58 14.01
CA ARG A 197 -0.05 17.99 14.49
C ARG A 197 -1.06 18.15 13.36
N GLU A 198 -0.68 18.71 12.22
CA GLU A 198 -1.53 18.81 11.02
C GLU A 198 -1.98 17.43 10.57
N LYS A 199 -1.05 16.48 10.47
CA LYS A 199 -1.31 15.10 10.09
C LYS A 199 -2.27 14.41 11.05
N SER A 200 -2.01 14.52 12.36
CA SER A 200 -2.90 13.96 13.39
C SER A 200 -4.32 14.51 13.30
N LEU A 201 -4.47 15.85 13.16
CA LEU A 201 -5.77 16.48 13.01
C LEU A 201 -6.46 16.10 11.70
N LYS A 202 -5.71 15.97 10.60
CA LYS A 202 -6.25 15.53 9.31
C LYS A 202 -6.75 14.08 9.37
N ASN A 203 -5.98 13.18 9.98
CA ASN A 203 -6.39 11.79 10.15
C ASN A 203 -7.63 11.66 11.04
N ALA A 204 -7.67 12.38 12.17
CA ALA A 204 -8.85 12.42 13.03
C ALA A 204 -10.08 12.95 12.28
N LEU A 205 -9.92 14.03 11.49
CA LEU A 205 -11.01 14.58 10.68
C LEU A 205 -11.52 13.58 9.63
N TYR A 206 -10.63 12.82 8.98
CA TYR A 206 -11.03 11.79 8.02
C TYR A 206 -11.74 10.60 8.70
N GLN A 207 -11.27 10.17 9.87
CA GLN A 207 -11.93 9.12 10.65
C GLN A 207 -13.33 9.57 11.07
N ASP A 208 -13.45 10.74 11.69
CA ASP A 208 -14.72 11.34 12.09
C ASP A 208 -15.68 11.48 10.90
N LEU A 209 -15.16 11.94 9.73
CA LEU A 209 -15.98 12.09 8.53
C LEU A 209 -16.47 10.73 8.01
N THR A 210 -15.59 9.72 7.96
CA THR A 210 -15.94 8.37 7.50
C THR A 210 -17.01 7.75 8.40
N ASP A 211 -16.81 7.78 9.72
CA ASP A 211 -17.74 7.21 10.70
C ASP A 211 -19.10 7.90 10.62
N ASN A 212 -19.10 9.22 10.48
CA ASN A 212 -20.34 10.00 10.40
C ASN A 212 -21.07 9.87 9.05
N ILE A 213 -20.34 9.64 7.94
CA ILE A 213 -20.98 9.34 6.64
C ILE A 213 -21.62 7.95 6.69
N LEU A 214 -20.95 6.97 7.28
CA LEU A 214 -21.52 5.63 7.46
C LEU A 214 -22.75 5.66 8.37
N GLY A 215 -22.75 6.52 9.41
CA GLY A 215 -23.87 6.73 10.32
C GLY A 215 -24.80 7.91 9.96
N VAL A 216 -24.77 8.43 8.73
CA VAL A 216 -25.53 9.63 8.35
C VAL A 216 -27.04 9.46 8.53
N SER A 217 -27.55 8.26 8.32
CA SER A 217 -28.96 7.92 8.54
C SER A 217 -29.37 8.17 9.99
N ASP A 218 -28.55 7.78 10.97
CA ASP A 218 -28.82 7.93 12.39
C ASP A 218 -28.84 9.40 12.80
N TRP A 219 -27.94 10.22 12.24
CA TRP A 219 -27.93 11.66 12.43
C TRP A 219 -29.20 12.33 11.89
N ILE A 220 -29.67 11.90 10.70
CA ILE A 220 -30.88 12.43 10.08
C ILE A 220 -32.11 11.99 10.87
N PHE A 221 -32.24 10.71 11.20
CA PHE A 221 -33.39 10.19 11.93
C PHE A 221 -33.49 10.71 13.36
N SER A 222 -32.34 11.03 14.01
CA SER A 222 -32.33 11.68 15.32
C SER A 222 -32.63 13.19 15.30
N GLY A 223 -32.75 13.80 14.09
CA GLY A 223 -32.95 15.24 13.93
C GLY A 223 -31.73 16.10 14.27
N ARG A 224 -30.54 15.49 14.45
CA ARG A 224 -29.31 16.15 14.94
C ARG A 224 -28.27 16.39 13.84
N GLY A 225 -28.66 16.41 12.57
CA GLY A 225 -27.76 16.66 11.45
C GLY A 225 -27.00 18.00 11.54
N HIS A 226 -27.62 19.04 12.12
CA HIS A 226 -26.96 20.32 12.35
C HIS A 226 -25.83 20.24 13.40
N ASP A 227 -25.98 19.41 14.44
CA ASP A 227 -24.96 19.21 15.46
C ASP A 227 -23.71 18.57 14.86
N TYR A 228 -23.90 17.60 13.96
CA TYR A 228 -22.79 16.99 13.22
C TYR A 228 -22.01 18.01 12.38
N VAL A 229 -22.71 18.84 11.60
CA VAL A 229 -22.07 19.88 10.79
C VAL A 229 -21.25 20.85 11.66
N ALA A 230 -21.81 21.27 12.82
CA ALA A 230 -21.12 22.14 13.76
C ALA A 230 -19.84 21.49 14.33
N LEU A 231 -19.91 20.22 14.69
CA LEU A 231 -18.77 19.46 15.21
C LEU A 231 -17.66 19.32 14.15
N HIS A 232 -18.04 19.01 12.92
CA HIS A 232 -17.12 18.93 11.80
C HIS A 232 -16.43 20.27 11.52
N GLN A 233 -17.19 21.38 11.50
CA GLN A 233 -16.65 22.74 11.33
C GLN A 233 -15.64 23.10 12.44
N GLN A 234 -15.90 22.73 13.69
CA GLN A 234 -14.99 22.95 14.80
C GLN A 234 -13.67 22.19 14.61
N SER A 235 -13.72 20.93 14.19
CA SER A 235 -12.54 20.11 13.91
C SER A 235 -11.76 20.67 12.73
N GLN A 236 -12.44 21.10 11.66
CA GLN A 236 -11.85 21.76 10.51
C GLN A 236 -11.18 23.09 10.88
N ALA A 237 -11.79 23.89 11.77
CA ALA A 237 -11.20 25.15 12.21
C ALA A 237 -9.86 24.97 12.94
N LYS A 238 -9.73 23.89 13.76
CA LYS A 238 -8.45 23.54 14.41
C LYS A 238 -7.36 23.21 13.38
N LEU A 239 -7.70 22.43 12.36
CA LEU A 239 -6.78 22.10 11.26
C LEU A 239 -6.36 23.38 10.49
N MET A 240 -7.32 24.23 10.13
CA MET A 240 -7.06 25.49 9.43
C MET A 240 -6.16 26.45 10.24
N ALA A 241 -6.28 26.48 11.57
CA ALA A 241 -5.43 27.30 12.42
C ALA A 241 -3.96 26.85 12.36
N VAL A 242 -3.70 25.53 12.38
CA VAL A 242 -2.35 24.97 12.24
C VAL A 242 -1.78 25.29 10.85
N GLN A 243 -2.56 25.06 9.79
CA GLN A 243 -2.18 25.36 8.42
C GLN A 243 -1.89 26.86 8.20
N ALA A 244 -2.68 27.74 8.79
CA ALA A 244 -2.45 29.19 8.74
C ALA A 244 -1.12 29.59 9.43
N SER A 245 -0.78 28.93 10.55
CA SER A 245 0.51 29.11 11.22
C SER A 245 1.68 28.66 10.33
N MET A 246 1.55 27.51 9.67
CA MET A 246 2.57 26.99 8.74
C MET A 246 2.72 27.89 7.51
N ARG A 247 1.61 28.35 6.91
CA ARG A 247 1.66 29.31 5.79
C ARG A 247 2.36 30.60 6.16
N ARG A 248 2.06 31.18 7.34
CA ARG A 248 2.75 32.39 7.81
C ARG A 248 4.26 32.20 7.95
N PHE A 249 4.69 31.06 8.49
CA PHE A 249 6.10 30.72 8.57
C PHE A 249 6.73 30.57 7.18
N ASN A 250 6.09 29.83 6.29
CA ASN A 250 6.58 29.60 4.93
C ASN A 250 6.74 30.91 4.15
N ASN A 251 5.77 31.83 4.26
CA ASN A 251 5.85 33.13 3.61
C ASN A 251 7.01 33.98 4.16
N ARG A 252 7.21 33.99 5.50
CA ARG A 252 8.35 34.69 6.12
C ARG A 252 9.68 34.08 5.68
N ARG A 253 9.78 32.77 5.67
CA ARG A 253 10.97 32.06 5.21
C ARG A 253 11.28 32.37 3.75
N GLN A 254 10.28 32.36 2.89
CA GLN A 254 10.42 32.70 1.47
C GLN A 254 10.92 34.14 1.29
N LEU A 255 10.34 35.09 2.00
CA LEU A 255 10.78 36.48 1.99
C LEU A 255 12.25 36.62 2.41
N LEU A 256 12.65 35.93 3.50
CA LEU A 256 14.04 35.96 3.97
C LEU A 256 15.01 35.36 2.95
N LEU A 257 14.60 34.28 2.25
CA LEU A 257 15.39 33.69 1.17
C LEU A 257 15.56 34.66 0.00
N GLU A 258 14.49 35.29 -0.45
CA GLU A 258 14.53 36.25 -1.55
C GLU A 258 15.39 37.49 -1.19
N MET A 259 15.26 37.99 0.03
CA MET A 259 16.15 39.07 0.55
C MET A 259 17.61 38.60 0.59
N SER A 260 17.88 37.36 1.00
CA SER A 260 19.23 36.78 1.00
C SER A 260 19.83 36.76 -0.41
N PHE A 261 19.04 36.36 -1.43
CA PHE A 261 19.52 36.40 -2.82
C PHE A 261 19.73 37.82 -3.32
N GLY A 262 18.91 38.79 -2.91
CA GLY A 262 19.12 40.21 -3.19
C GLY A 262 20.44 40.72 -2.56
N CYS A 263 20.69 40.41 -1.29
CA CYS A 263 21.94 40.70 -0.63
C CYS A 263 23.15 40.02 -1.30
N LEU A 264 22.99 38.78 -1.73
CA LEU A 264 24.01 38.05 -2.49
C LEU A 264 24.38 38.80 -3.78
N ALA A 265 23.40 39.29 -4.54
CA ALA A 265 23.66 40.04 -5.78
C ALA A 265 24.46 41.35 -5.50
N ILE A 266 24.12 42.03 -4.40
CA ILE A 266 24.84 43.25 -3.97
C ILE A 266 26.29 42.90 -3.54
N LEU A 267 26.48 41.83 -2.77
CA LEU A 267 27.81 41.39 -2.34
C LEU A 267 28.69 41.00 -3.54
N VAL A 268 28.12 40.28 -4.51
CA VAL A 268 28.82 39.92 -5.75
C VAL A 268 29.15 41.16 -6.57
N LEU A 269 28.24 42.14 -6.64
CA LEU A 269 28.47 43.43 -7.33
C LEU A 269 29.65 44.21 -6.70
N ILE A 270 29.64 44.38 -5.37
CA ILE A 270 30.70 45.08 -4.65
C ILE A 270 32.05 44.38 -4.85
N TRP A 271 32.10 43.05 -4.66
CA TRP A 271 33.30 42.27 -4.86
C TRP A 271 33.82 42.37 -6.30
N ALA A 272 32.93 42.18 -7.29
CA ALA A 272 33.30 42.24 -8.69
C ALA A 272 33.79 43.62 -9.12
N ALA A 273 33.16 44.69 -8.62
CA ALA A 273 33.60 46.08 -8.85
C ALA A 273 35.00 46.36 -8.25
N TYR A 274 35.30 45.78 -7.09
CA TYR A 274 36.62 45.92 -6.46
C TYR A 274 37.69 45.03 -7.15
N GLN A 275 37.33 43.81 -7.55
CA GLN A 275 38.25 42.82 -8.15
C GLN A 275 38.61 43.16 -9.61
N PHE A 276 37.66 43.65 -10.37
CA PHE A 276 37.79 43.90 -11.82
C PHE A 276 37.81 45.37 -12.14
N THR A 277 38.80 46.09 -11.60
CA THR A 277 39.05 47.51 -11.91
C THR A 277 39.69 47.66 -13.30
N GLY A 278 39.17 48.54 -14.14
CA GLY A 278 39.74 48.79 -15.48
C GLY A 278 38.81 49.59 -16.39
N HIS A 279 39.25 49.86 -17.62
CA HIS A 279 38.47 50.60 -18.60
C HIS A 279 37.34 49.75 -19.20
N TYR A 280 36.29 50.40 -19.69
CA TYR A 280 35.24 49.79 -20.50
C TYR A 280 35.84 49.02 -21.68
N GLY A 281 35.45 47.76 -21.85
CA GLY A 281 36.03 46.84 -22.85
C GLY A 281 37.12 45.93 -22.33
N GLY A 282 37.63 46.12 -21.10
CA GLY A 282 38.64 45.31 -20.42
C GLY A 282 38.06 44.46 -19.25
N ALA A 283 38.74 44.50 -18.10
CA ALA A 283 38.38 43.70 -16.93
C ALA A 283 36.99 44.04 -16.36
N ALA A 284 36.51 45.28 -16.50
CA ALA A 284 35.16 45.66 -16.04
C ALA A 284 34.00 44.88 -16.68
N ASN A 285 34.22 44.21 -17.82
CA ASN A 285 33.18 43.38 -18.45
C ASN A 285 32.77 42.18 -17.59
N TRP A 286 33.61 41.72 -16.68
CA TRP A 286 33.33 40.63 -15.76
C TRP A 286 32.34 40.97 -14.67
N ILE A 287 32.15 42.27 -14.33
CA ILE A 287 31.24 42.69 -13.27
C ILE A 287 29.82 42.24 -13.58
N ALA A 288 29.28 42.55 -14.74
CA ALA A 288 27.93 42.14 -15.13
C ALA A 288 27.82 40.61 -15.30
N ALA A 289 28.91 39.95 -15.72
CA ALA A 289 28.95 38.48 -15.82
C ALA A 289 28.68 37.85 -14.47
N PHE A 290 29.40 38.22 -13.43
CA PHE A 290 29.24 37.66 -12.08
C PHE A 290 27.89 38.02 -11.47
N VAL A 291 27.41 39.25 -11.62
CA VAL A 291 26.13 39.69 -11.06
C VAL A 291 24.97 38.95 -11.69
N LEU A 292 24.93 38.78 -13.02
CA LEU A 292 23.87 38.05 -13.69
C LEU A 292 23.90 36.56 -13.37
N SER A 293 25.05 35.98 -13.05
CA SER A 293 25.17 34.57 -12.66
C SER A 293 24.48 34.25 -11.33
N VAL A 294 24.04 35.23 -10.55
CA VAL A 294 23.27 35.04 -9.31
C VAL A 294 21.84 34.55 -9.60
N PHE A 295 21.22 34.95 -10.72
CA PHE A 295 19.82 34.58 -10.99
C PHE A 295 19.55 33.07 -11.06
N PRO A 296 20.36 32.25 -11.71
CA PRO A 296 20.17 30.80 -11.68
C PRO A 296 20.31 30.16 -10.30
N LEU A 297 20.99 30.79 -9.34
CA LEU A 297 21.14 30.31 -7.97
C LEU A 297 19.80 30.32 -7.23
N VAL A 298 18.93 31.27 -7.52
CA VAL A 298 17.57 31.31 -6.95
C VAL A 298 16.79 30.07 -7.34
N GLU A 299 16.88 29.65 -8.61
CA GLU A 299 16.23 28.43 -9.10
C GLU A 299 16.86 27.17 -8.47
N ALA A 300 18.20 27.11 -8.36
CA ALA A 300 18.93 25.96 -7.84
C ALA A 300 18.70 25.72 -6.32
N PHE A 301 18.66 26.79 -5.52
CA PHE A 301 18.67 26.68 -4.06
C PHE A 301 17.34 27.06 -3.39
N GLY A 302 16.50 27.86 -4.07
CA GLY A 302 15.26 28.41 -3.47
C GLY A 302 14.26 27.33 -3.02
N GLY A 303 14.23 26.18 -3.70
CA GLY A 303 13.34 25.07 -3.39
C GLY A 303 13.79 24.16 -2.23
N LEU A 304 15.07 24.22 -1.82
CA LEU A 304 15.63 23.26 -0.86
C LEU A 304 14.94 23.26 0.51
N SER A 305 14.57 24.44 1.00
CA SER A 305 13.91 24.57 2.31
C SER A 305 12.49 23.99 2.31
N ALA A 306 11.77 24.08 1.19
CA ALA A 306 10.45 23.46 1.03
C ALA A 306 10.58 21.94 0.90
N ALA A 307 11.53 21.48 0.10
CA ALA A 307 11.83 20.06 -0.07
C ALA A 307 12.23 19.36 1.25
N ALA A 308 13.05 20.03 2.06
CA ALA A 308 13.44 19.53 3.37
C ALA A 308 12.25 19.38 4.33
N GLN A 309 11.26 20.26 4.24
CA GLN A 309 10.08 20.23 5.09
C GLN A 309 9.23 18.96 4.89
N GLU A 310 9.13 18.46 3.66
CA GLU A 310 8.35 17.26 3.33
C GLU A 310 8.99 15.94 3.83
N THR A 311 10.24 15.99 4.31
CA THR A 311 10.97 14.77 4.74
C THR A 311 10.33 14.04 5.91
N GLY A 312 9.53 14.71 6.75
CA GLY A 312 8.77 14.09 7.84
C GLY A 312 7.74 13.09 7.33
N SER A 313 6.89 13.51 6.36
CA SER A 313 5.87 12.65 5.76
C SER A 313 6.46 11.46 5.01
N TYR A 314 7.61 11.65 4.36
CA TYR A 314 8.31 10.56 3.67
C TYR A 314 8.89 9.53 4.64
N ALA A 315 9.39 9.96 5.80
CA ALA A 315 9.87 9.06 6.85
C ALA A 315 8.76 8.13 7.36
N ASP A 316 7.55 8.66 7.51
CA ASP A 316 6.39 7.86 7.94
C ASP A 316 5.99 6.81 6.90
N SER A 317 5.98 7.16 5.62
CA SER A 317 5.69 6.21 4.54
C SER A 317 6.72 5.06 4.49
N ILE A 318 8.01 5.38 4.68
CA ILE A 318 9.08 4.37 4.78
C ILE A 318 8.89 3.49 6.01
N ASN A 319 8.54 4.06 7.17
CA ASN A 319 8.31 3.31 8.39
C ASN A 319 7.10 2.37 8.27
N ARG A 320 6.00 2.80 7.62
CA ARG A 320 4.84 1.93 7.36
C ARG A 320 5.19 0.75 6.45
N LEU A 321 5.98 0.97 5.40
CA LEU A 321 6.47 -0.13 4.54
C LEU A 321 7.40 -1.07 5.28
N ASN A 322 8.29 -0.55 6.14
CA ASN A 322 9.20 -1.38 6.94
C ASN A 322 8.49 -2.15 8.07
N ALA A 323 7.26 -1.77 8.44
CA ALA A 323 6.45 -2.50 9.41
C ALA A 323 5.74 -3.72 8.81
N LEU A 324 5.69 -3.83 7.48
CA LEU A 324 5.16 -5.02 6.81
C LEU A 324 6.07 -6.23 7.05
N PRO A 325 5.51 -7.44 7.12
CA PRO A 325 6.28 -8.66 7.27
C PRO A 325 7.31 -8.79 6.14
N ALA A 326 8.45 -9.40 6.46
CA ALA A 326 9.47 -9.69 5.45
C ALA A 326 8.94 -10.75 4.49
N ILE A 327 9.20 -10.59 3.19
CA ILE A 327 8.94 -11.66 2.24
C ILE A 327 9.82 -12.84 2.64
N HIS A 328 9.19 -13.89 3.12
CA HIS A 328 9.85 -15.18 3.16
C HIS A 328 9.80 -15.73 1.74
N PRO A 329 10.95 -16.14 1.14
CA PRO A 329 10.90 -16.91 -0.09
C PRO A 329 9.97 -18.08 0.26
N ALA A 330 8.87 -18.23 -0.47
CA ALA A 330 8.07 -19.44 -0.36
C ALA A 330 9.07 -20.59 -0.65
N GLU A 331 9.46 -21.32 0.39
CA GLU A 331 10.02 -22.64 0.16
C GLU A 331 8.91 -23.35 -0.60
N GLN A 332 9.12 -23.50 -1.91
CA GLN A 332 8.23 -24.28 -2.74
C GLN A 332 8.32 -25.71 -2.20
N SER A 333 7.52 -25.98 -1.18
CA SER A 333 7.27 -27.33 -0.73
C SER A 333 6.57 -28.01 -1.90
N MET A 334 7.31 -28.83 -2.65
CA MET A 334 6.77 -29.65 -3.71
C MET A 334 5.98 -30.86 -3.14
N LEU A 335 5.60 -30.79 -1.86
CA LEU A 335 4.84 -31.83 -1.19
C LEU A 335 3.37 -31.68 -1.62
N ALA A 336 2.93 -32.52 -2.53
CA ALA A 336 1.53 -32.68 -2.87
C ALA A 336 0.93 -33.80 -2.04
N PRO A 337 -0.13 -33.55 -1.24
CA PRO A 337 -0.80 -34.62 -0.51
C PRO A 337 -1.44 -35.61 -1.49
N ALA A 338 -1.37 -36.88 -1.15
CA ALA A 338 -1.95 -37.97 -1.95
C ALA A 338 -3.05 -38.69 -1.16
N ALA A 339 -3.99 -39.28 -1.89
CA ALA A 339 -5.04 -40.10 -1.26
C ALA A 339 -4.46 -41.28 -0.45
N PRO A 340 -5.05 -41.63 0.69
CA PRO A 340 -6.28 -41.08 1.25
C PRO A 340 -6.06 -39.71 1.89
N TYR A 341 -7.04 -38.81 1.69
CA TYR A 341 -6.99 -37.43 2.20
C TYR A 341 -7.57 -37.36 3.63
N ASP A 342 -6.92 -38.04 4.55
CA ASP A 342 -7.32 -38.04 5.97
C ASP A 342 -6.74 -36.82 6.67
N LEU A 343 -7.56 -36.10 7.43
CA LEU A 343 -7.16 -34.98 8.28
C LEU A 343 -7.03 -35.46 9.73
N GLU A 344 -5.87 -35.24 10.33
CA GLU A 344 -5.60 -35.56 11.73
C GLU A 344 -5.20 -34.31 12.50
N VAL A 345 -5.85 -34.08 13.62
CA VAL A 345 -5.60 -33.01 14.57
C VAL A 345 -5.13 -33.63 15.87
N THR A 346 -3.92 -33.36 16.32
CA THR A 346 -3.33 -33.97 17.51
C THR A 346 -2.94 -32.92 18.53
N SER A 347 -3.64 -32.90 19.67
CA SER A 347 -3.39 -32.05 20.83
C SER A 347 -3.19 -30.56 20.48
N VAL A 348 -4.06 -30.02 19.62
CA VAL A 348 -3.95 -28.66 19.11
C VAL A 348 -4.48 -27.63 20.09
N SER A 349 -3.63 -26.66 20.45
CA SER A 349 -4.00 -25.43 21.18
C SER A 349 -3.64 -24.19 20.36
N PHE A 350 -4.48 -23.16 20.44
CA PHE A 350 -4.28 -21.93 19.67
C PHE A 350 -4.85 -20.69 20.38
N ALA A 351 -4.08 -19.57 20.33
CA ALA A 351 -4.52 -18.24 20.71
C ALA A 351 -4.10 -17.20 19.64
N TYR A 352 -4.93 -16.20 19.39
CA TYR A 352 -4.61 -15.13 18.41
C TYR A 352 -3.46 -14.23 18.86
N ASP A 353 -3.26 -14.12 20.17
CA ASP A 353 -2.19 -13.30 20.75
C ASP A 353 -1.61 -14.03 21.96
N LYS A 354 -0.29 -14.01 22.14
CA LYS A 354 0.42 -14.72 23.23
C LYS A 354 -0.08 -14.37 24.63
N HIS A 355 -0.81 -13.26 24.77
CA HIS A 355 -1.37 -12.77 26.03
C HIS A 355 -2.91 -12.86 26.09
N SER A 356 -3.54 -13.39 25.04
CA SER A 356 -4.99 -13.59 24.99
C SER A 356 -5.39 -14.97 25.50
N ARG A 357 -6.71 -15.13 25.80
CA ARG A 357 -7.27 -16.43 26.16
C ARG A 357 -7.13 -17.41 25.00
N GLU A 358 -6.72 -18.64 25.28
CA GLU A 358 -6.72 -19.74 24.31
C GLU A 358 -8.13 -19.93 23.71
N VAL A 359 -8.19 -19.95 22.38
CA VAL A 359 -9.42 -20.13 21.63
C VAL A 359 -9.72 -21.61 21.42
N LEU A 360 -8.66 -22.41 21.23
CA LEU A 360 -8.74 -23.89 21.18
C LEU A 360 -7.77 -24.46 22.21
N LYS A 361 -8.18 -25.56 22.86
CA LYS A 361 -7.45 -26.16 23.97
C LYS A 361 -7.39 -27.68 23.80
N ASP A 362 -6.18 -28.20 23.60
CA ASP A 362 -5.88 -29.64 23.53
C ASP A 362 -6.87 -30.43 22.67
N LEU A 363 -7.16 -29.91 21.47
CA LEU A 363 -8.13 -30.50 20.58
C LEU A 363 -7.49 -31.65 19.79
N SER A 364 -8.13 -32.81 19.82
CA SER A 364 -7.70 -33.99 19.04
C SER A 364 -8.90 -34.58 18.31
N LEU A 365 -8.77 -34.80 16.98
CA LEU A 365 -9.80 -35.42 16.16
C LEU A 365 -9.19 -35.95 14.85
N THR A 366 -9.85 -36.94 14.27
CA THR A 366 -9.50 -37.51 12.95
C THR A 366 -10.73 -37.43 12.04
N ILE A 367 -10.53 -36.99 10.80
CA ILE A 367 -11.58 -36.88 9.78
C ILE A 367 -11.12 -37.74 8.59
N PRO A 368 -11.64 -38.96 8.44
CA PRO A 368 -11.33 -39.85 7.32
C PRO A 368 -11.86 -39.30 5.99
N GLN A 369 -11.19 -39.63 4.89
CA GLN A 369 -11.67 -39.29 3.55
C GLN A 369 -13.10 -39.84 3.32
N GLY A 370 -13.96 -39.00 2.74
CA GLY A 370 -15.36 -39.30 2.44
C GLY A 370 -16.33 -39.12 3.59
N GLN A 371 -15.85 -38.77 4.81
CA GLN A 371 -16.73 -38.54 5.96
C GLN A 371 -17.43 -37.17 5.84
N LYS A 372 -18.73 -37.13 6.13
CA LYS A 372 -19.50 -35.92 6.31
C LYS A 372 -19.54 -35.56 7.80
N LEU A 373 -18.83 -34.48 8.17
CA LEU A 373 -18.68 -34.02 9.54
C LEU A 373 -19.40 -32.68 9.72
N ALA A 374 -20.25 -32.55 10.74
CA ALA A 374 -20.78 -31.27 11.18
C ALA A 374 -20.08 -30.79 12.45
N ILE A 375 -19.66 -29.53 12.49
CA ILE A 375 -19.06 -28.88 13.67
C ILE A 375 -20.04 -27.85 14.19
N LEU A 376 -20.63 -28.11 15.34
CA LEU A 376 -21.60 -27.29 16.03
C LEU A 376 -20.97 -26.52 17.18
N GLY A 377 -21.57 -25.43 17.60
CA GLY A 377 -21.18 -24.68 18.79
C GLY A 377 -21.67 -23.23 18.76
N LYS A 378 -21.66 -22.58 19.91
CA LYS A 378 -22.03 -21.16 20.03
C LYS A 378 -21.11 -20.25 19.22
N SER A 379 -21.58 -19.04 18.92
CA SER A 379 -20.69 -18.01 18.35
C SER A 379 -19.52 -17.74 19.32
N GLY A 380 -18.30 -17.67 18.78
CA GLY A 380 -17.08 -17.49 19.57
C GLY A 380 -16.50 -18.78 20.21
N SER A 381 -17.04 -19.97 19.95
CA SER A 381 -16.51 -21.24 20.49
C SER A 381 -15.21 -21.73 19.81
N GLY A 382 -14.74 -21.07 18.74
CA GLY A 382 -13.51 -21.43 18.01
C GLY A 382 -13.72 -22.21 16.71
N LYS A 383 -14.95 -22.38 16.19
CA LYS A 383 -15.25 -23.13 14.95
C LYS A 383 -14.51 -22.58 13.72
N SER A 384 -14.61 -21.28 13.45
CA SER A 384 -13.94 -20.65 12.30
C SER A 384 -12.41 -20.63 12.48
N THR A 385 -11.93 -20.60 13.74
CA THR A 385 -10.50 -20.75 14.06
C THR A 385 -10.04 -22.16 13.71
N LEU A 386 -10.81 -23.19 14.06
CA LEU A 386 -10.51 -24.58 13.67
C LEU A 386 -10.52 -24.74 12.15
N ALA A 387 -11.49 -24.13 11.45
CA ALA A 387 -11.50 -24.12 9.99
C ALA A 387 -10.22 -23.54 9.38
N SER A 388 -9.77 -22.40 9.92
CA SER A 388 -8.55 -21.74 9.46
C SER A 388 -7.28 -22.56 9.75
N LEU A 389 -7.25 -23.27 10.86
CA LEU A 389 -6.15 -24.19 11.19
C LEU A 389 -6.14 -25.42 10.28
N LEU A 390 -7.31 -26.01 9.98
CA LEU A 390 -7.43 -27.15 9.05
C LEU A 390 -7.00 -26.78 7.62
N ARG A 391 -7.13 -25.52 7.24
CA ARG A 391 -6.69 -24.99 5.95
C ARG A 391 -5.21 -24.58 5.91
N GLY A 392 -4.53 -24.54 7.05
CA GLY A 392 -3.18 -24.00 7.15
C GLY A 392 -3.09 -22.47 7.11
N ASP A 393 -4.23 -21.76 7.17
CA ASP A 393 -4.26 -20.30 7.26
C ASP A 393 -3.65 -19.81 8.59
N LEU A 394 -3.78 -20.61 9.64
CA LEU A 394 -3.23 -20.42 10.97
C LEU A 394 -2.33 -21.59 11.34
N GLN A 395 -1.28 -21.31 12.11
CA GLN A 395 -0.43 -22.34 12.70
C GLN A 395 -0.81 -22.54 14.17
N PRO A 396 -0.95 -23.78 14.65
CA PRO A 396 -1.22 -24.04 16.05
C PRO A 396 -0.04 -23.62 16.94
N ASP A 397 -0.33 -23.10 18.15
CA ASP A 397 0.71 -22.81 19.15
C ASP A 397 1.31 -24.10 19.74
N GLN A 398 0.47 -25.15 19.86
CA GLN A 398 0.86 -26.47 20.31
C GLN A 398 0.12 -27.52 19.50
N GLY A 399 0.70 -28.72 19.38
CA GLY A 399 0.13 -29.83 18.63
C GLY A 399 0.47 -29.80 17.15
N LEU A 400 -0.19 -30.62 16.37
CA LEU A 400 0.07 -30.80 14.94
C LEU A 400 -1.23 -31.09 14.19
N ILE A 401 -1.35 -30.54 12.97
CA ILE A 401 -2.41 -30.89 12.03
C ILE A 401 -1.76 -31.48 10.79
N THR A 402 -2.21 -32.65 10.38
CA THR A 402 -1.71 -33.33 9.18
C THR A 402 -2.83 -33.62 8.19
N LEU A 403 -2.48 -33.59 6.91
CA LEU A 403 -3.30 -34.01 5.79
C LEU A 403 -2.53 -35.11 5.04
N SER A 404 -3.09 -36.29 4.95
CA SER A 404 -2.39 -37.47 4.37
C SER A 404 -1.02 -37.73 5.02
N GLY A 405 -0.88 -37.48 6.33
CA GLY A 405 0.38 -37.63 7.08
C GLY A 405 1.39 -36.48 6.91
N LEU A 406 1.12 -35.47 6.08
CA LEU A 406 1.95 -34.30 5.89
C LEU A 406 1.45 -33.15 6.77
N ALA A 407 2.34 -32.38 7.39
CA ALA A 407 1.93 -31.24 8.18
C ALA A 407 1.27 -30.18 7.26
N VAL A 408 0.11 -29.69 7.66
CA VAL A 408 -0.67 -28.72 6.88
C VAL A 408 0.11 -27.41 6.70
N SER A 409 0.95 -27.02 7.68
CA SER A 409 1.85 -25.88 7.59
C SER A 409 2.86 -25.95 6.44
N ASP A 410 3.20 -27.18 6.01
CA ASP A 410 4.24 -27.42 5.00
C ASP A 410 3.67 -27.53 3.58
N LEU A 411 2.33 -27.59 3.44
CA LEU A 411 1.65 -27.75 2.15
C LEU A 411 1.52 -26.46 1.35
N SER A 412 1.66 -25.29 1.99
CA SER A 412 1.56 -23.98 1.33
C SER A 412 0.37 -23.87 0.36
N GLU A 413 0.60 -23.54 -0.91
CA GLU A 413 -0.47 -23.37 -1.92
C GLU A 413 -1.12 -24.71 -2.34
N SER A 414 -0.43 -25.85 -2.21
CA SER A 414 -0.96 -27.15 -2.65
C SER A 414 -2.16 -27.62 -1.83
N ILE A 415 -2.40 -27.06 -0.65
CA ILE A 415 -3.60 -27.36 0.14
C ILE A 415 -4.89 -26.90 -0.56
N ALA A 416 -4.83 -25.85 -1.37
CA ALA A 416 -5.97 -25.35 -2.12
C ALA A 416 -6.46 -26.35 -3.19
N ASP A 417 -5.59 -27.22 -3.67
CA ASP A 417 -5.98 -28.27 -4.62
C ASP A 417 -6.77 -29.41 -3.94
N VAL A 418 -6.68 -29.50 -2.61
CA VAL A 418 -7.32 -30.57 -1.82
C VAL A 418 -8.52 -30.06 -1.02
N ILE A 419 -8.45 -28.85 -0.46
CA ILE A 419 -9.51 -28.27 0.38
C ILE A 419 -10.17 -27.08 -0.30
N GLY A 420 -11.38 -27.27 -0.80
CA GLY A 420 -12.25 -26.20 -1.29
C GLY A 420 -13.05 -25.59 -0.14
N VAL A 421 -13.24 -24.26 -0.15
CA VAL A 421 -13.91 -23.56 0.95
C VAL A 421 -15.02 -22.64 0.47
N ILE A 422 -16.18 -22.75 1.12
CA ILE A 422 -17.29 -21.79 1.01
C ILE A 422 -17.37 -21.04 2.33
N GLN A 423 -17.03 -19.75 2.31
CA GLN A 423 -17.09 -18.86 3.47
C GLN A 423 -18.52 -18.40 3.75
N GLN A 424 -18.78 -17.93 4.96
CA GLN A 424 -20.05 -17.35 5.40
C GLN A 424 -20.60 -16.26 4.45
N ALA A 425 -19.72 -15.45 3.85
CA ALA A 425 -20.06 -14.44 2.85
C ALA A 425 -19.19 -14.62 1.61
N PRO A 426 -19.61 -15.46 0.63
CA PRO A 426 -18.83 -15.69 -0.58
C PRO A 426 -18.68 -14.41 -1.38
N TYR A 427 -17.45 -14.08 -1.76
CA TYR A 427 -17.15 -12.89 -2.55
C TYR A 427 -17.29 -13.18 -4.05
N LEU A 428 -18.07 -12.36 -4.74
CA LEU A 428 -18.15 -12.35 -6.18
C LEU A 428 -17.39 -11.14 -6.73
N PHE A 429 -16.46 -11.37 -7.64
CA PHE A 429 -15.67 -10.32 -8.25
C PHE A 429 -16.48 -9.55 -9.29
N ARG A 430 -16.22 -8.25 -9.40
CA ARG A 430 -16.81 -7.38 -10.41
C ARG A 430 -16.25 -7.71 -11.80
N THR A 431 -16.69 -8.81 -12.35
CA THR A 431 -16.35 -9.34 -13.67
C THR A 431 -17.52 -10.18 -14.18
N THR A 432 -17.38 -10.91 -15.27
CA THR A 432 -18.43 -11.78 -15.79
C THR A 432 -18.69 -12.98 -14.88
N ILE A 433 -19.87 -13.61 -14.98
CA ILE A 433 -20.19 -14.88 -14.32
C ILE A 433 -19.17 -15.94 -14.75
N GLU A 434 -18.83 -16.00 -16.03
CA GLU A 434 -17.80 -16.90 -16.57
C GLU A 434 -16.47 -16.74 -15.85
N ASN A 435 -15.96 -15.52 -15.73
CA ASN A 435 -14.70 -15.26 -15.04
C ASN A 435 -14.77 -15.56 -13.54
N ASN A 436 -15.93 -15.35 -12.93
CA ASN A 436 -16.16 -15.78 -11.55
C ASN A 436 -16.10 -17.30 -11.38
N LEU A 437 -16.61 -18.06 -12.33
CA LEU A 437 -16.53 -19.53 -12.34
C LEU A 437 -15.10 -20.02 -12.64
N ARG A 438 -14.37 -19.35 -13.53
CA ARG A 438 -12.96 -19.67 -13.84
C ARG A 438 -12.01 -19.54 -12.65
N ILE A 439 -12.40 -18.86 -11.57
CA ILE A 439 -11.62 -18.84 -10.33
C ILE A 439 -11.47 -20.26 -9.77
N GLY A 440 -12.50 -21.10 -9.89
CA GLY A 440 -12.39 -22.52 -9.49
C GLY A 440 -11.50 -23.34 -10.42
N ASN A 441 -11.61 -23.10 -11.73
CA ASN A 441 -10.78 -23.78 -12.73
C ASN A 441 -10.55 -22.86 -13.95
N PRO A 442 -9.34 -22.30 -14.13
CA PRO A 442 -9.03 -21.40 -15.25
C PRO A 442 -9.24 -22.02 -16.63
N SER A 443 -9.11 -23.34 -16.75
CA SER A 443 -9.27 -24.11 -17.99
C SER A 443 -10.70 -24.66 -18.21
N ALA A 444 -11.66 -24.34 -17.33
CA ALA A 444 -13.02 -24.82 -17.45
C ALA A 444 -13.65 -24.41 -18.79
N THR A 445 -14.26 -25.39 -19.48
CA THR A 445 -15.00 -25.13 -20.71
C THR A 445 -16.38 -24.55 -20.41
N PRO A 446 -17.01 -23.82 -21.36
CA PRO A 446 -18.37 -23.34 -21.18
C PRO A 446 -19.38 -24.44 -20.82
N GLU A 447 -19.22 -25.64 -21.41
CA GLU A 447 -20.07 -26.80 -21.13
C GLU A 447 -19.91 -27.29 -19.69
N ALA A 448 -18.69 -27.28 -19.16
CA ALA A 448 -18.42 -27.64 -17.76
C ALA A 448 -19.05 -26.61 -16.81
N MET A 449 -18.96 -25.31 -17.15
CA MET A 449 -19.59 -24.25 -16.38
C MET A 449 -21.12 -24.36 -16.35
N TRP A 450 -21.74 -24.64 -17.50
CA TRP A 450 -23.19 -24.84 -17.56
C TRP A 450 -23.63 -26.08 -16.77
N ARG A 451 -22.84 -27.16 -16.80
CA ARG A 451 -23.12 -28.34 -15.96
C ARG A 451 -23.03 -28.01 -14.48
N ALA A 452 -21.99 -27.30 -14.06
CA ALA A 452 -21.84 -26.87 -12.67
C ALA A 452 -23.01 -25.96 -12.23
N LEU A 453 -23.42 -25.02 -13.08
CA LEU A 453 -24.60 -24.17 -12.82
C LEU A 453 -25.91 -24.98 -12.74
N GLU A 454 -26.05 -26.02 -13.54
CA GLU A 454 -27.20 -26.93 -13.50
C GLU A 454 -27.26 -27.71 -12.19
N GLN A 455 -26.12 -28.29 -11.74
CA GLN A 455 -26.01 -29.02 -10.49
C GLN A 455 -26.37 -28.17 -9.26
N VAL A 456 -26.03 -26.85 -9.30
CA VAL A 456 -26.36 -25.93 -8.20
C VAL A 456 -27.71 -25.22 -8.39
N GLY A 457 -28.47 -25.54 -9.45
CA GLY A 457 -29.80 -24.95 -9.70
C GLY A 457 -29.77 -23.50 -10.14
N LEU A 458 -28.71 -23.02 -10.80
CA LEU A 458 -28.59 -21.66 -11.31
C LEU A 458 -28.66 -21.55 -12.83
N LYS A 459 -28.74 -22.67 -13.57
CA LYS A 459 -28.72 -22.69 -15.04
C LYS A 459 -29.84 -21.86 -15.67
N GLU A 460 -31.08 -22.01 -15.21
CA GLU A 460 -32.22 -21.29 -15.73
C GLU A 460 -32.07 -19.78 -15.50
N MET A 461 -31.75 -19.37 -14.29
CA MET A 461 -31.55 -17.98 -13.93
C MET A 461 -30.47 -17.33 -14.80
N VAL A 462 -29.30 -17.98 -14.95
CA VAL A 462 -28.19 -17.44 -15.76
C VAL A 462 -28.54 -17.43 -17.26
N SER A 463 -29.28 -18.42 -17.76
CA SER A 463 -29.69 -18.48 -19.18
C SER A 463 -30.70 -17.39 -19.55
N GLN A 464 -31.50 -16.92 -18.61
CA GLN A 464 -32.45 -15.81 -18.79
C GLN A 464 -31.81 -14.43 -18.78
N LEU A 465 -30.55 -14.34 -18.32
CA LEU A 465 -29.80 -13.07 -18.34
C LEU A 465 -29.44 -12.69 -19.80
N PRO A 466 -29.50 -11.39 -20.18
CA PRO A 466 -29.28 -10.95 -21.56
C PRO A 466 -27.96 -11.39 -22.19
N ALA A 467 -26.90 -11.55 -21.37
CA ALA A 467 -25.58 -11.96 -21.81
C ALA A 467 -25.15 -13.35 -21.28
N GLY A 468 -26.06 -14.11 -20.62
CA GLY A 468 -25.75 -15.42 -20.08
C GLY A 468 -24.50 -15.43 -19.18
N LEU A 469 -23.53 -16.32 -19.46
CA LEU A 469 -22.25 -16.37 -18.75
C LEU A 469 -21.42 -15.08 -18.84
N ALA A 470 -21.57 -14.30 -19.91
CA ALA A 470 -20.88 -13.03 -20.10
C ALA A 470 -21.52 -11.86 -19.32
N THR A 471 -22.59 -12.11 -18.57
CA THR A 471 -23.23 -11.08 -17.72
C THR A 471 -22.27 -10.60 -16.66
N MET A 472 -22.11 -9.26 -16.56
CA MET A 472 -21.29 -8.62 -15.54
C MET A 472 -21.93 -8.73 -14.17
N VAL A 473 -21.15 -9.18 -13.22
CA VAL A 473 -21.47 -9.17 -11.79
C VAL A 473 -21.05 -7.80 -11.25
N ASP A 474 -21.92 -7.16 -10.46
CA ASP A 474 -21.62 -5.91 -9.78
C ASP A 474 -20.67 -6.12 -8.58
N GLU A 475 -20.30 -5.04 -7.93
CA GLU A 475 -19.37 -5.08 -6.80
C GLU A 475 -19.90 -5.98 -5.68
N ALA A 476 -19.10 -6.97 -5.28
CA ALA A 476 -19.44 -7.99 -4.29
C ALA A 476 -20.71 -8.83 -4.62
N GLY A 477 -21.24 -8.74 -5.85
CA GLY A 477 -22.42 -9.51 -6.26
C GLY A 477 -23.70 -9.07 -5.54
N LEU A 478 -23.88 -7.79 -5.26
CA LEU A 478 -25.02 -7.26 -4.48
C LEU A 478 -26.39 -7.52 -5.13
N ARG A 479 -26.43 -7.73 -6.45
CA ARG A 479 -27.68 -8.07 -7.17
C ARG A 479 -28.09 -9.53 -7.02
N PHE A 480 -27.19 -10.40 -6.60
CA PHE A 480 -27.50 -11.79 -6.30
C PHE A 480 -28.03 -11.92 -4.87
N SER A 481 -29.07 -12.72 -4.69
CA SER A 481 -29.52 -13.12 -3.36
C SER A 481 -28.42 -13.87 -2.60
N GLY A 482 -28.51 -13.93 -1.28
CA GLY A 482 -27.56 -14.70 -0.47
C GLY A 482 -27.43 -16.14 -0.95
N GLY A 483 -28.54 -16.84 -1.19
CA GLY A 483 -28.55 -18.22 -1.68
C GLY A 483 -27.95 -18.38 -3.09
N GLU A 484 -28.15 -17.41 -4.00
CA GLU A 484 -27.53 -17.43 -5.33
C GLU A 484 -26.00 -17.25 -5.24
N ARG A 485 -25.52 -16.38 -4.36
CA ARG A 485 -24.08 -16.20 -4.12
C ARG A 485 -23.42 -17.47 -3.61
N HIS A 486 -24.05 -18.16 -2.65
CA HIS A 486 -23.55 -19.43 -2.14
C HIS A 486 -23.59 -20.55 -3.18
N ARG A 487 -24.66 -20.63 -4.00
CA ARG A 487 -24.74 -21.59 -5.12
C ARG A 487 -23.67 -21.32 -6.18
N LEU A 488 -23.37 -20.05 -6.48
CA LEU A 488 -22.31 -19.71 -7.41
C LEU A 488 -20.92 -20.08 -6.84
N ALA A 489 -20.71 -19.87 -5.53
CA ALA A 489 -19.50 -20.35 -4.84
C ALA A 489 -19.39 -21.88 -4.86
N LEU A 490 -20.49 -22.60 -4.68
CA LEU A 490 -20.50 -24.05 -4.83
C LEU A 490 -20.15 -24.48 -6.26
N ALA A 491 -20.66 -23.80 -7.29
CA ALA A 491 -20.30 -24.06 -8.68
C ALA A 491 -18.78 -23.91 -8.93
N ARG A 492 -18.11 -22.94 -8.27
CA ARG A 492 -16.63 -22.81 -8.30
C ARG A 492 -15.95 -24.04 -7.72
N ILE A 493 -16.42 -24.54 -6.56
CA ILE A 493 -15.86 -25.74 -5.90
C ILE A 493 -16.06 -26.99 -6.73
N LEU A 494 -17.22 -27.13 -7.40
CA LEU A 494 -17.47 -28.23 -8.31
C LEU A 494 -16.53 -28.21 -9.54
N LEU A 495 -16.20 -27.05 -10.05
CA LEU A 495 -15.24 -26.88 -11.14
C LEU A 495 -13.79 -27.10 -10.70
N GLN A 496 -13.46 -26.79 -9.45
CA GLN A 496 -12.16 -27.04 -8.84
C GLN A 496 -11.95 -28.53 -8.54
N ASP A 497 -13.04 -29.24 -8.27
CA ASP A 497 -13.10 -30.68 -7.99
C ASP A 497 -12.23 -31.14 -6.81
N THR A 498 -12.20 -30.35 -5.74
CA THR A 498 -11.45 -30.70 -4.52
C THR A 498 -12.07 -31.90 -3.79
N PRO A 499 -11.24 -32.84 -3.22
CA PRO A 499 -11.72 -33.99 -2.47
C PRO A 499 -12.31 -33.65 -1.10
N ILE A 500 -11.91 -32.56 -0.49
CA ILE A 500 -12.43 -32.06 0.78
C ILE A 500 -13.12 -30.70 0.55
N VAL A 501 -14.30 -30.52 1.12
CA VAL A 501 -15.04 -29.25 1.06
C VAL A 501 -15.38 -28.80 2.48
N LEU A 502 -14.98 -27.57 2.81
CA LEU A 502 -15.27 -26.90 4.06
C LEU A 502 -16.34 -25.84 3.83
N LEU A 503 -17.45 -25.93 4.56
CA LEU A 503 -18.54 -24.97 4.57
C LEU A 503 -18.54 -24.24 5.91
N ASP A 504 -18.31 -22.91 5.90
CA ASP A 504 -18.31 -22.08 7.10
C ASP A 504 -19.60 -21.24 7.14
N GLU A 505 -20.59 -21.69 7.92
CA GLU A 505 -21.90 -21.07 8.12
C GLU A 505 -22.60 -20.65 6.80
N PRO A 506 -22.75 -21.52 5.80
CA PRO A 506 -23.15 -21.14 4.44
C PRO A 506 -24.62 -20.71 4.31
N THR A 507 -25.43 -20.84 5.37
CA THR A 507 -26.87 -20.54 5.34
C THR A 507 -27.27 -19.33 6.16
N VAL A 508 -26.32 -18.65 6.80
CA VAL A 508 -26.59 -17.47 7.64
C VAL A 508 -27.25 -16.35 6.85
N GLY A 509 -28.35 -15.85 7.38
CA GLY A 509 -29.11 -14.73 6.79
C GLY A 509 -30.03 -15.13 5.62
N LEU A 510 -30.25 -16.43 5.41
CA LEU A 510 -31.23 -16.94 4.45
C LEU A 510 -32.57 -17.19 5.13
N ASP A 511 -33.64 -17.07 4.34
CA ASP A 511 -34.95 -17.52 4.80
C ASP A 511 -35.02 -19.07 4.89
N PRO A 512 -35.90 -19.64 5.72
CA PRO A 512 -35.92 -21.07 5.99
C PRO A 512 -36.12 -21.97 4.75
N ILE A 513 -36.83 -21.50 3.73
CA ILE A 513 -37.09 -22.26 2.51
C ILE A 513 -35.82 -22.31 1.65
N THR A 514 -35.18 -21.16 1.46
CA THR A 514 -33.92 -21.03 0.72
C THR A 514 -32.80 -21.79 1.43
N GLU A 515 -32.75 -21.75 2.78
CA GLU A 515 -31.79 -22.50 3.60
C GLU A 515 -31.90 -24.01 3.33
N MET A 516 -33.09 -24.60 3.44
CA MET A 516 -33.31 -26.02 3.19
C MET A 516 -32.93 -26.43 1.77
N ALA A 517 -33.34 -25.67 0.77
CA ALA A 517 -33.01 -25.93 -0.63
C ALA A 517 -31.49 -25.87 -0.88
N LEU A 518 -30.78 -24.96 -0.20
CA LEU A 518 -29.34 -24.84 -0.31
C LEU A 518 -28.61 -26.00 0.37
N ILE A 519 -29.04 -26.42 1.57
CA ILE A 519 -28.51 -27.58 2.29
C ILE A 519 -28.69 -28.84 1.44
N ASP A 520 -29.87 -29.09 0.91
CA ASP A 520 -30.13 -30.22 0.00
C ASP A 520 -29.21 -30.21 -1.23
N THR A 521 -28.98 -29.02 -1.79
CA THR A 521 -28.06 -28.85 -2.92
C THR A 521 -26.63 -29.24 -2.52
N PHE A 522 -26.12 -28.76 -1.39
CA PHE A 522 -24.78 -29.12 -0.89
C PHE A 522 -24.64 -30.62 -0.66
N LEU A 523 -25.58 -31.24 0.03
CA LEU A 523 -25.52 -32.66 0.38
C LEU A 523 -25.58 -33.58 -0.85
N LYS A 524 -26.33 -33.19 -1.89
CA LYS A 524 -26.44 -33.95 -3.16
C LYS A 524 -25.20 -33.75 -4.04
N THR A 525 -24.75 -32.49 -4.20
CA THR A 525 -23.65 -32.22 -5.13
C THR A 525 -22.27 -32.60 -4.60
N LEU A 526 -22.13 -32.71 -3.27
CA LEU A 526 -20.90 -33.10 -2.59
C LEU A 526 -20.90 -34.58 -2.13
N GLU A 527 -21.76 -35.41 -2.71
CA GLU A 527 -21.78 -36.83 -2.43
C GLU A 527 -20.43 -37.47 -2.83
N GLY A 528 -19.88 -38.33 -1.95
CA GLY A 528 -18.58 -38.99 -2.15
C GLY A 528 -17.36 -38.13 -1.79
N LYS A 529 -17.52 -36.84 -1.47
CA LYS A 529 -16.45 -35.98 -0.98
C LYS A 529 -16.43 -35.91 0.55
N THR A 530 -15.29 -35.59 1.13
CA THR A 530 -15.21 -35.25 2.57
C THR A 530 -15.85 -33.89 2.78
N LEU A 531 -16.85 -33.80 3.64
CA LEU A 531 -17.56 -32.58 3.96
C LEU A 531 -17.30 -32.17 5.40
N ILE A 532 -16.76 -30.99 5.62
CA ILE A 532 -16.64 -30.36 6.93
C ILE A 532 -17.60 -29.17 6.97
N TRP A 533 -18.69 -29.29 7.70
CA TRP A 533 -19.76 -28.32 7.75
C TRP A 533 -19.82 -27.63 9.10
N ILE A 534 -19.40 -26.39 9.16
CA ILE A 534 -19.53 -25.53 10.34
C ILE A 534 -20.87 -24.83 10.32
N THR A 535 -21.66 -25.01 11.38
CA THR A 535 -22.97 -24.38 11.51
C THR A 535 -23.36 -24.22 12.99
N HIS A 536 -24.33 -23.38 13.24
CA HIS A 536 -25.00 -23.29 14.54
C HIS A 536 -26.46 -23.77 14.48
N HIS A 537 -26.94 -24.15 13.29
CA HIS A 537 -28.25 -24.75 13.05
C HIS A 537 -28.15 -26.27 12.98
N LEU A 538 -29.21 -26.96 13.44
CA LEU A 538 -29.27 -28.41 13.41
C LEU A 538 -30.06 -28.97 12.21
N LYS A 539 -30.62 -28.06 11.38
CA LYS A 539 -31.33 -28.48 10.16
C LYS A 539 -30.37 -29.16 9.18
N GLY A 540 -30.78 -30.31 8.66
CA GLY A 540 -29.97 -31.07 7.71
C GLY A 540 -28.85 -31.88 8.33
N ILE A 541 -28.57 -31.79 9.62
CA ILE A 541 -27.50 -32.54 10.31
C ILE A 541 -27.77 -34.05 10.38
N GLU A 542 -28.99 -34.48 10.22
CA GLU A 542 -29.32 -35.91 10.16
C GLU A 542 -28.67 -36.64 8.97
N ALA A 543 -28.27 -35.89 7.94
CA ALA A 543 -27.63 -36.44 6.75
C ALA A 543 -26.09 -36.47 6.82
N VAL A 544 -25.48 -36.11 7.95
CA VAL A 544 -24.03 -36.22 8.16
C VAL A 544 -23.70 -37.50 8.97
N ASP A 545 -22.47 -37.96 8.82
CA ASP A 545 -22.01 -39.19 9.48
C ASP A 545 -21.63 -38.94 10.95
N ARG A 546 -21.11 -37.72 11.25
CA ARG A 546 -20.57 -37.39 12.58
C ARG A 546 -20.84 -35.92 12.92
N VAL A 547 -21.10 -35.68 14.19
CA VAL A 547 -21.33 -34.35 14.75
C VAL A 547 -20.34 -34.10 15.87
N LEU A 548 -19.63 -32.98 15.81
CA LEU A 548 -18.78 -32.46 16.88
C LEU A 548 -19.44 -31.26 17.48
N PHE A 549 -19.44 -31.11 18.81
CA PHE A 549 -19.89 -29.94 19.49
C PHE A 549 -18.72 -29.25 20.20
N LEU A 550 -18.39 -28.05 19.74
CA LEU A 550 -17.28 -27.25 20.26
C LEU A 550 -17.83 -26.18 21.23
N GLU A 551 -17.36 -26.18 22.47
CA GLU A 551 -17.69 -25.15 23.47
C GLU A 551 -16.45 -24.70 24.22
N ASP A 552 -16.26 -23.38 24.36
CA ASP A 552 -15.10 -22.76 25.04
C ASP A 552 -13.72 -23.31 24.60
N GLY A 553 -13.62 -23.70 23.34
CA GLY A 553 -12.39 -24.23 22.73
C GLY A 553 -12.12 -25.71 22.99
N VAL A 554 -13.06 -26.43 23.58
CA VAL A 554 -12.96 -27.88 23.89
C VAL A 554 -14.05 -28.65 23.17
N LEU A 555 -13.75 -29.89 22.77
CA LEU A 555 -14.71 -30.79 22.20
C LEU A 555 -15.56 -31.42 23.31
N GLU A 556 -16.87 -31.08 23.33
CA GLU A 556 -17.79 -31.50 24.36
C GLU A 556 -18.58 -32.77 23.96
N LEU A 557 -19.00 -32.82 22.68
CA LEU A 557 -19.74 -33.98 22.16
C LEU A 557 -19.08 -34.43 20.84
N ASP A 558 -19.05 -35.73 20.66
CA ASP A 558 -18.54 -36.42 19.46
C ASP A 558 -19.32 -37.70 19.23
N GLY A 559 -19.95 -37.84 18.08
CA GLY A 559 -20.71 -39.05 17.73
C GLY A 559 -21.64 -38.87 16.53
N SER A 560 -22.29 -39.92 16.11
CA SER A 560 -23.31 -39.84 15.06
C SER A 560 -24.57 -39.09 15.55
N PRO A 561 -25.35 -38.43 14.67
CA PRO A 561 -26.61 -37.78 15.07
C PRO A 561 -27.56 -38.71 15.81
N THR A 562 -27.62 -39.97 15.41
CA THR A 562 -28.47 -41.00 16.02
C THR A 562 -28.01 -41.41 17.42
N GLU A 563 -26.70 -41.51 17.64
CA GLU A 563 -26.12 -41.76 18.98
C GLU A 563 -26.33 -40.59 19.91
N LEU A 564 -25.99 -39.38 19.45
CA LEU A 564 -26.12 -38.15 20.25
C LEU A 564 -27.58 -37.88 20.65
N SER A 565 -28.54 -38.22 19.78
CA SER A 565 -29.96 -38.10 20.12
C SER A 565 -30.40 -39.04 21.25
N LYS A 566 -29.71 -40.18 21.41
CA LYS A 566 -29.98 -41.14 22.48
C LYS A 566 -29.31 -40.75 23.79
N ILE A 567 -28.01 -40.41 23.75
CA ILE A 567 -27.19 -40.23 24.95
C ILE A 567 -27.16 -38.78 25.49
N SER A 568 -27.26 -37.76 24.63
CA SER A 568 -27.11 -36.36 25.03
C SER A 568 -28.46 -35.66 25.20
N ALA A 569 -28.82 -35.34 26.44
CA ALA A 569 -30.00 -34.50 26.74
C ALA A 569 -29.89 -33.10 26.14
N ARG A 570 -28.65 -32.56 26.08
CA ARG A 570 -28.35 -31.28 25.50
C ARG A 570 -28.58 -31.26 23.98
N TYR A 571 -28.12 -32.28 23.27
CA TYR A 571 -28.33 -32.38 21.82
C TYR A 571 -29.83 -32.46 21.49
N ARG A 572 -30.61 -33.25 22.26
CA ARG A 572 -32.08 -33.32 22.09
C ARG A 572 -32.76 -32.00 22.32
N ARG A 573 -32.34 -31.25 23.35
CA ARG A 573 -32.89 -29.91 23.64
C ARG A 573 -32.58 -28.89 22.54
N LEU A 574 -31.34 -28.88 22.05
CA LEU A 574 -30.94 -28.01 20.93
C LEU A 574 -31.74 -28.34 19.68
N LYS A 575 -31.95 -29.61 19.38
CA LYS A 575 -32.75 -30.07 18.24
C LYS A 575 -34.22 -29.63 18.39
N ALA A 576 -34.80 -29.79 19.54
CA ALA A 576 -36.19 -29.40 19.79
C ALA A 576 -36.39 -27.85 19.66
N VAL A 577 -35.39 -27.04 20.06
CA VAL A 577 -35.42 -25.60 19.87
C VAL A 577 -35.34 -25.23 18.38
N ASP A 578 -34.45 -25.87 17.63
CA ASP A 578 -34.24 -25.58 16.20
C ASP A 578 -35.44 -26.06 15.33
N ASP A 579 -36.07 -27.14 15.75
CA ASP A 579 -37.32 -27.69 15.16
C ASP A 579 -38.59 -26.90 15.56
N GLY A 580 -38.46 -25.87 16.43
CA GLY A 580 -39.58 -25.05 16.88
C GLY A 580 -40.58 -25.77 17.81
N GLN A 581 -40.09 -26.82 18.51
CA GLN A 581 -40.91 -27.64 19.41
C GLN A 581 -40.85 -27.19 20.88
N LEU A 582 -40.08 -26.13 21.21
CA LEU A 582 -39.92 -25.52 22.54
C LEU A 582 -40.21 -24.02 22.49
#